data_871ddfb8f51b11787a1b0474885aab71
#
_entry.id   871ddfb8f51b11787a1b0474885aab71
#
_cell.length_a   1.000
_cell.length_b   1.000
_cell.length_c   1.000
_cell.angle_alpha   90.00
_cell.angle_beta   90.00
_cell.angle_gamma   90.00
#
_symmetry.space_group_name_H-M   'P 1'
#
loop_
_entity.id
_entity.type
_entity.pdbx_description
1 polymer ?
#
loop_
_entity_poly.entity_id
_entity_poly.type
_entity_poly.pdbx_seq_one_letter_code
_entity_poly.pdbx_strand_id
1 'polypeptide(L)'
;ESGKGSSSRKIGRLVKVMMSTSPLGARYLARTVVGTLRLGVGDMTILDALSLAFTGSSENRGQLERAYNLTSDLGAVARTLAEEGLESVSDAQIVLGKPIRMMLAQRLSTPEEILEKLENFSAEYKLDGERFQIHKDGDSVQIFSRRLENITLMYPDAVEMVSSHVKVEHAVLEGEAVAIDADSG
;
A
#
# COMPACT_ATOMS: atom_id res chain seq x y z
N GLU A 1 -8.38 10.77 20.65
CA GLU A 1 -8.73 10.77 22.06
C GLU A 1 -8.36 9.45 22.74
N SER A 2 -7.62 9.52 23.84
CA SER A 2 -7.22 8.37 24.66
C SER A 2 -7.47 8.67 26.15
N GLY A 3 -7.42 7.65 27.01
CA GLY A 3 -7.58 7.77 28.46
C GLY A 3 -9.02 7.53 28.97
N LYS A 4 -9.21 7.66 30.30
CA LYS A 4 -10.46 7.37 30.99
C LYS A 4 -11.61 8.22 30.42
N GLY A 5 -12.72 7.58 30.07
CA GLY A 5 -13.91 8.23 29.50
C GLY A 5 -13.81 8.57 28.00
N SER A 6 -12.72 8.18 27.30
CA SER A 6 -12.58 8.44 25.86
C SER A 6 -13.66 7.73 25.02
N SER A 7 -14.04 6.51 25.38
CA SER A 7 -15.09 5.76 24.68
C SER A 7 -16.43 6.47 24.74
N SER A 8 -16.83 6.95 25.91
CA SER A 8 -18.11 7.68 26.07
C SER A 8 -18.11 8.98 25.27
N ARG A 9 -16.99 9.71 25.24
CA ARG A 9 -16.88 10.92 24.41
C ARG A 9 -16.92 10.61 22.91
N LYS A 10 -16.27 9.54 22.46
CA LYS A 10 -16.30 9.10 21.05
C LYS A 10 -17.74 8.71 20.65
N ILE A 11 -18.42 7.93 21.48
CA ILE A 11 -19.83 7.55 21.27
C ILE A 11 -20.71 8.81 21.19
N GLY A 12 -20.61 9.73 22.15
CA GLY A 12 -21.41 10.94 22.17
C GLY A 12 -21.22 11.81 20.92
N ARG A 13 -19.98 11.96 20.44
CA ARG A 13 -19.69 12.68 19.19
C ARG A 13 -20.27 11.97 17.97
N LEU A 14 -20.11 10.65 17.87
CA LEU A 14 -20.64 9.86 16.77
C LEU A 14 -22.16 9.94 16.71
N VAL A 15 -22.84 9.79 17.87
CA VAL A 15 -24.30 9.95 17.99
C VAL A 15 -24.72 11.33 17.50
N LYS A 16 -24.06 12.39 17.97
CA LYS A 16 -24.39 13.77 17.55
C LYS A 16 -24.32 13.95 16.05
N VAL A 17 -23.26 13.45 15.39
CA VAL A 17 -23.09 13.55 13.95
C VAL A 17 -24.11 12.69 13.21
N MET A 18 -24.38 11.47 13.67
CA MET A 18 -25.40 10.60 13.07
C MET A 18 -26.80 11.20 13.14
N MET A 19 -27.15 11.83 14.26
CA MET A 19 -28.46 12.48 14.44
C MET A 19 -28.63 13.76 13.63
N SER A 20 -27.53 14.39 13.21
CA SER A 20 -27.55 15.62 12.40
C SER A 20 -27.55 15.35 10.89
N THR A 21 -27.58 14.12 10.45
CA THR A 21 -27.55 13.75 9.03
C THR A 21 -28.77 12.94 8.61
N SER A 22 -29.00 12.79 7.30
CA SER A 22 -30.08 11.95 6.77
C SER A 22 -29.83 10.46 7.08
N PRO A 23 -30.85 9.59 7.05
CA PRO A 23 -30.66 8.14 7.22
C PRO A 23 -29.63 7.56 6.26
N LEU A 24 -29.59 8.03 5.02
CA LEU A 24 -28.58 7.62 4.04
C LEU A 24 -27.19 8.11 4.44
N GLY A 25 -27.06 9.35 4.89
CA GLY A 25 -25.82 9.90 5.41
C GLY A 25 -25.32 9.14 6.64
N ALA A 26 -26.20 8.83 7.59
CA ALA A 26 -25.85 8.02 8.76
C ALA A 26 -25.34 6.62 8.38
N ARG A 27 -25.94 5.98 7.36
CA ARG A 27 -25.49 4.70 6.81
C ARG A 27 -24.05 4.77 6.29
N TYR A 28 -23.72 5.78 5.50
CA TYR A 28 -22.36 5.93 4.97
C TYR A 28 -21.36 6.35 6.04
N LEU A 29 -21.77 7.19 6.97
CA LEU A 29 -20.94 7.54 8.12
C LEU A 29 -20.57 6.31 8.95
N ALA A 30 -21.55 5.44 9.26
CA ALA A 30 -21.29 4.19 9.95
C ALA A 30 -20.32 3.29 9.19
N ARG A 31 -20.48 3.16 7.87
CA ARG A 31 -19.58 2.38 7.01
C ARG A 31 -18.16 2.94 7.00
N THR A 32 -18.01 4.26 6.95
CA THR A 32 -16.71 4.94 7.02
C THR A 32 -16.01 4.66 8.35
N VAL A 33 -16.73 4.75 9.45
CA VAL A 33 -16.17 4.48 10.80
C VAL A 33 -15.71 3.03 10.95
N VAL A 34 -16.44 2.09 10.34
CA VAL A 34 -16.10 0.66 10.33
C VAL A 34 -15.00 0.33 9.30
N GLY A 35 -14.59 1.29 8.47
CA GLY A 35 -13.57 1.09 7.43
C GLY A 35 -14.05 0.28 6.22
N THR A 36 -15.36 0.13 6.02
CA THR A 36 -15.90 -0.71 4.94
C THR A 36 -17.06 -0.01 4.24
N LEU A 37 -16.80 0.70 3.18
CA LEU A 37 -17.84 1.42 2.43
C LEU A 37 -18.78 0.50 1.65
N ARG A 38 -18.30 -0.67 1.20
CA ARG A 38 -19.06 -1.67 0.40
C ARG A 38 -19.78 -1.04 -0.79
N LEU A 39 -19.05 -0.25 -1.55
CA LEU A 39 -19.58 0.43 -2.74
C LEU A 39 -19.66 -0.49 -3.97
N GLY A 40 -19.06 -1.67 -3.90
CA GLY A 40 -18.96 -2.59 -5.04
C GLY A 40 -17.92 -2.20 -6.07
N VAL A 41 -17.06 -1.22 -5.74
CA VAL A 41 -15.97 -0.76 -6.59
C VAL A 41 -14.65 -0.97 -5.90
N GLY A 42 -13.65 -1.46 -6.65
CA GLY A 42 -12.26 -1.57 -6.20
C GLY A 42 -11.41 -0.40 -6.69
N ASP A 43 -10.18 -0.36 -6.20
CA ASP A 43 -9.20 0.69 -6.55
C ASP A 43 -9.03 0.83 -8.07
N MET A 44 -8.97 -0.29 -8.79
CA MET A 44 -8.81 -0.29 -10.25
C MET A 44 -9.99 0.37 -10.96
N THR A 45 -11.22 0.11 -10.51
CA THR A 45 -12.42 0.76 -11.07
C THR A 45 -12.42 2.27 -10.82
N ILE A 46 -11.87 2.70 -9.68
CA ILE A 46 -11.72 4.13 -9.39
C ILE A 46 -10.67 4.75 -10.31
N LEU A 47 -9.55 4.07 -10.55
CA LEU A 47 -8.52 4.54 -11.49
C LEU A 47 -9.05 4.62 -12.93
N ASP A 48 -9.85 3.65 -13.37
CA ASP A 48 -10.53 3.69 -14.68
C ASP A 48 -11.45 4.92 -14.77
N ALA A 49 -12.25 5.16 -13.75
CA ALA A 49 -13.17 6.30 -13.69
C ALA A 49 -12.42 7.64 -13.67
N LEU A 50 -11.34 7.75 -12.89
CA LEU A 50 -10.48 8.95 -12.86
C LEU A 50 -9.83 9.20 -14.23
N SER A 51 -9.29 8.17 -14.86
CA SER A 51 -8.71 8.26 -16.20
C SER A 51 -9.73 8.81 -17.19
N LEU A 52 -10.90 8.20 -17.25
CA LEU A 52 -11.96 8.63 -18.18
C LEU A 52 -12.45 10.04 -17.87
N ALA A 53 -12.69 10.38 -16.61
CA ALA A 53 -13.27 11.66 -16.21
C ALA A 53 -12.33 12.85 -16.45
N PHE A 54 -11.02 12.69 -16.21
CA PHE A 54 -10.07 13.80 -16.27
C PHE A 54 -9.24 13.84 -17.55
N THR A 55 -9.09 12.71 -18.26
CA THR A 55 -8.31 12.66 -19.50
C THR A 55 -9.14 12.35 -20.75
N GLY A 56 -10.41 12.00 -20.60
CA GLY A 56 -11.29 11.60 -21.69
C GLY A 56 -11.01 10.21 -22.26
N SER A 57 -10.03 9.47 -21.73
CA SER A 57 -9.66 8.13 -22.20
C SER A 57 -9.32 7.19 -21.04
N SER A 58 -9.71 5.93 -21.17
CA SER A 58 -9.29 4.87 -20.24
C SER A 58 -7.86 4.37 -20.48
N GLU A 59 -7.24 4.73 -21.59
CA GLU A 59 -5.88 4.30 -21.94
C GLU A 59 -4.82 4.85 -20.97
N ASN A 60 -5.09 6.01 -20.37
CA ASN A 60 -4.19 6.65 -19.41
C ASN A 60 -4.21 6.02 -18.00
N ARG A 61 -5.08 5.03 -17.77
CA ARG A 61 -5.17 4.31 -16.49
C ARG A 61 -3.82 3.78 -16.01
N GLY A 62 -2.99 3.25 -16.91
CA GLY A 62 -1.69 2.68 -16.57
C GLY A 62 -0.75 3.66 -15.87
N GLN A 63 -0.80 4.94 -16.23
CA GLN A 63 -0.01 6.00 -15.57
C GLN A 63 -0.52 6.27 -14.16
N LEU A 64 -1.85 6.33 -13.98
CA LEU A 64 -2.47 6.51 -12.68
C LEU A 64 -2.21 5.31 -11.75
N GLU A 65 -2.27 4.09 -12.30
CA GLU A 65 -1.97 2.85 -11.57
C GLU A 65 -0.52 2.81 -11.11
N ARG A 66 0.42 3.22 -11.98
CA ARG A 66 1.84 3.34 -11.61
C ARG A 66 2.03 4.32 -10.45
N ALA A 67 1.46 5.52 -10.56
CA ALA A 67 1.54 6.53 -9.50
C ALA A 67 0.92 6.02 -8.19
N TYR A 68 -0.24 5.37 -8.26
CA TYR A 68 -0.88 4.76 -7.11
C TYR A 68 -0.04 3.65 -6.48
N ASN A 69 0.60 2.81 -7.28
CA ASN A 69 1.49 1.77 -6.77
C ASN A 69 2.70 2.36 -6.04
N LEU A 70 3.28 3.44 -6.56
CA LEU A 70 4.43 4.12 -5.95
C LEU A 70 4.09 4.87 -4.66
N THR A 71 2.90 5.48 -4.60
CA THR A 71 2.53 6.38 -3.49
C THR A 71 1.63 5.72 -2.44
N SER A 72 0.99 4.60 -2.80
CA SER A 72 -0.05 3.92 -2.01
C SER A 72 -1.21 4.83 -1.57
N ASP A 73 -1.39 5.97 -2.25
CA ASP A 73 -2.36 7.00 -1.90
C ASP A 73 -3.22 7.38 -3.12
N LEU A 74 -4.36 6.69 -3.25
CA LEU A 74 -5.31 6.94 -4.34
C LEU A 74 -5.89 8.36 -4.29
N GLY A 75 -6.05 8.92 -3.09
CA GLY A 75 -6.55 10.28 -2.90
C GLY A 75 -5.55 11.32 -3.38
N ALA A 76 -4.25 11.12 -3.12
CA ALA A 76 -3.20 11.97 -3.64
C ALA A 76 -3.15 11.91 -5.18
N VAL A 77 -3.19 10.72 -5.77
CA VAL A 77 -3.24 10.56 -7.24
C VAL A 77 -4.43 11.28 -7.84
N ALA A 78 -5.63 11.12 -7.27
CA ALA A 78 -6.82 11.80 -7.74
C ALA A 78 -6.72 13.32 -7.65
N ARG A 79 -6.12 13.84 -6.58
CA ARG A 79 -5.91 15.28 -6.39
C ARG A 79 -4.92 15.84 -7.40
N THR A 80 -3.73 15.23 -7.52
CA THR A 80 -2.72 15.64 -8.49
C THR A 80 -3.29 15.65 -9.91
N LEU A 81 -4.04 14.59 -10.28
CA LEU A 81 -4.69 14.53 -11.59
C LEU A 81 -5.68 15.69 -11.82
N ALA A 82 -6.48 16.01 -10.80
CA ALA A 82 -7.52 17.06 -10.92
C ALA A 82 -6.93 18.48 -10.91
N GLU A 83 -5.90 18.73 -10.14
CA GLU A 83 -5.30 20.05 -9.92
C GLU A 83 -4.17 20.37 -10.91
N GLU A 84 -3.36 19.37 -11.27
CA GLU A 84 -2.11 19.55 -12.00
C GLU A 84 -2.08 18.79 -13.34
N GLY A 85 -2.95 17.81 -13.54
CA GLY A 85 -3.06 17.05 -14.78
C GLY A 85 -2.23 15.77 -14.80
N LEU A 86 -2.28 15.09 -15.95
CA LEU A 86 -1.73 13.74 -16.13
C LEU A 86 -0.19 13.70 -16.11
N GLU A 87 0.47 14.76 -16.59
CA GLU A 87 1.94 14.83 -16.59
C GLU A 87 2.49 14.77 -15.17
N SER A 88 1.93 15.57 -14.25
CA SER A 88 2.33 15.58 -12.84
C SER A 88 2.09 14.24 -12.14
N VAL A 89 1.02 13.51 -12.52
CA VAL A 89 0.80 12.14 -12.03
C VAL A 89 1.89 11.19 -12.52
N SER A 90 2.33 11.34 -13.77
CA SER A 90 3.38 10.49 -14.37
C SER A 90 4.75 10.68 -13.72
N ASP A 91 4.99 11.86 -13.15
CA ASP A 91 6.23 12.22 -12.44
C ASP A 91 6.29 11.67 -11.00
N ALA A 92 5.28 10.89 -10.57
CA ALA A 92 5.26 10.31 -9.24
C ALA A 92 6.52 9.50 -8.95
N GLN A 93 7.14 9.78 -7.81
CA GLN A 93 8.38 9.14 -7.35
C GLN A 93 8.14 8.36 -6.06
N ILE A 94 9.06 7.44 -5.78
CA ILE A 94 9.12 6.73 -4.50
C ILE A 94 9.42 7.75 -3.39
N VAL A 95 8.66 7.69 -2.31
CA VAL A 95 8.85 8.50 -1.12
C VAL A 95 9.22 7.60 0.05
N LEU A 96 10.40 7.79 0.63
CA LEU A 96 10.81 7.03 1.81
C LEU A 96 9.81 7.23 2.95
N GLY A 97 9.52 6.16 3.67
CA GLY A 97 8.48 6.16 4.71
C GLY A 97 7.04 5.98 4.20
N LYS A 98 6.82 5.96 2.88
CA LYS A 98 5.55 5.57 2.27
C LYS A 98 5.72 4.25 1.52
N PRO A 99 5.14 3.15 1.98
CA PRO A 99 5.37 1.85 1.35
C PRO A 99 4.77 1.78 -0.04
N ILE A 100 5.49 1.13 -0.95
CA ILE A 100 5.09 0.88 -2.32
C ILE A 100 4.12 -0.30 -2.34
N ARG A 101 3.07 -0.22 -3.14
CA ARG A 101 2.13 -1.35 -3.31
C ARG A 101 2.81 -2.49 -4.05
N MET A 102 2.56 -3.70 -3.57
CA MET A 102 3.07 -4.91 -4.23
C MET A 102 2.30 -5.18 -5.50
N MET A 103 3.01 -5.53 -6.55
CA MET A 103 2.42 -6.08 -7.76
C MET A 103 2.09 -7.58 -7.54
N LEU A 104 0.96 -8.00 -8.08
CA LEU A 104 0.58 -9.41 -8.06
C LEU A 104 1.17 -10.10 -9.30
N ALA A 105 1.95 -11.15 -9.07
CA ALA A 105 2.44 -12.00 -10.13
C ALA A 105 1.30 -12.82 -10.75
N GLN A 106 1.32 -13.00 -12.05
CA GLN A 106 0.42 -13.93 -12.72
C GLN A 106 0.83 -15.35 -12.38
N ARG A 107 -0.16 -16.19 -12.03
CA ARG A 107 0.07 -17.61 -11.79
C ARG A 107 -0.03 -18.37 -13.11
N LEU A 108 0.98 -19.19 -13.38
CA LEU A 108 1.00 -20.15 -14.48
C LEU A 108 1.06 -21.56 -13.91
N SER A 109 0.54 -22.54 -14.63
CA SER A 109 0.34 -23.90 -14.12
C SER A 109 1.47 -24.85 -14.48
N THR A 110 2.18 -24.60 -15.58
CA THR A 110 3.23 -25.47 -16.08
C THR A 110 4.50 -24.70 -16.44
N PRO A 111 5.67 -25.36 -16.39
CA PRO A 111 6.92 -24.76 -16.85
C PRO A 111 6.89 -24.34 -18.33
N GLU A 112 6.17 -25.10 -19.17
CA GLU A 112 6.04 -24.82 -20.60
C GLU A 112 5.32 -23.49 -20.84
N GLU A 113 4.24 -23.23 -20.09
CA GLU A 113 3.54 -21.92 -20.13
C GLU A 113 4.45 -20.75 -19.72
N ILE A 114 5.38 -20.99 -18.77
CA ILE A 114 6.35 -19.98 -18.36
C ILE A 114 7.33 -19.67 -19.46
N LEU A 115 7.91 -20.73 -20.08
CA LEU A 115 8.85 -20.61 -21.17
C LEU A 115 8.25 -19.94 -22.42
N GLU A 116 6.97 -20.19 -22.68
CA GLU A 116 6.25 -19.56 -23.78
C GLU A 116 6.00 -18.07 -23.57
N LYS A 117 5.74 -17.67 -22.31
CA LYS A 117 5.41 -16.26 -21.96
C LYS A 117 6.60 -15.38 -21.65
N LEU A 118 7.67 -15.96 -21.15
CA LEU A 118 8.86 -15.22 -20.69
C LEU A 118 10.07 -15.65 -21.48
N GLU A 119 10.63 -14.73 -22.25
CA GLU A 119 11.86 -14.97 -23.01
C GLU A 119 13.09 -15.12 -22.09
N ASN A 120 13.14 -14.31 -21.04
CA ASN A 120 14.19 -14.33 -20.03
C ASN A 120 13.56 -14.21 -18.63
N PHE A 121 13.95 -15.08 -17.72
CA PHE A 121 13.45 -15.07 -16.34
C PHE A 121 14.49 -15.61 -15.36
N SER A 122 14.37 -15.21 -14.11
CA SER A 122 15.08 -15.81 -12.99
C SER A 122 14.14 -16.79 -12.28
N ALA A 123 14.66 -17.94 -11.89
CA ALA A 123 13.94 -18.92 -11.06
C ALA A 123 14.45 -18.82 -9.63
N GLU A 124 13.54 -18.65 -8.69
CA GLU A 124 13.85 -18.48 -7.28
C GLU A 124 13.00 -19.43 -6.42
N TYR A 125 13.51 -19.80 -5.27
CA TYR A 125 12.69 -20.48 -4.27
C TYR A 125 11.66 -19.53 -3.70
N LYS A 126 10.41 -20.00 -3.63
CA LYS A 126 9.39 -19.24 -2.92
C LYS A 126 9.46 -19.58 -1.44
N LEU A 127 10.15 -18.75 -0.69
CA LEU A 127 10.22 -18.86 0.77
C LEU A 127 8.83 -18.63 1.39
N ASP A 128 8.56 -19.30 2.48
CA ASP A 128 7.32 -19.20 3.25
C ASP A 128 7.62 -18.49 4.58
N GLY A 129 7.38 -17.20 4.59
CA GLY A 129 7.66 -16.33 5.72
C GLY A 129 6.71 -15.12 5.75
N GLU A 130 7.16 -14.05 6.35
CA GLU A 130 6.47 -12.78 6.32
C GLU A 130 7.19 -11.80 5.38
N ARG A 131 6.54 -11.47 4.27
CA ARG A 131 7.08 -10.49 3.34
C ARG A 131 7.00 -9.10 3.93
N PHE A 132 8.12 -8.38 3.86
CA PHE A 132 8.17 -6.98 4.23
C PHE A 132 9.00 -6.12 3.28
N GLN A 133 8.71 -4.84 3.31
CA GLN A 133 9.41 -3.80 2.60
C GLN A 133 10.13 -2.92 3.62
N ILE A 134 11.40 -2.65 3.38
CA ILE A 134 12.26 -1.88 4.27
C ILE A 134 12.60 -0.56 3.60
N HIS A 135 12.36 0.54 4.29
CA HIS A 135 12.77 1.88 3.90
C HIS A 135 13.89 2.35 4.81
N LYS A 136 15.05 2.64 4.23
CA LYS A 136 16.19 3.25 4.91
C LYS A 136 16.31 4.70 4.45
N ASP A 137 16.41 5.61 5.42
CA ASP A 137 16.59 7.05 5.21
C ASP A 137 17.59 7.57 6.25
N GLY A 138 18.86 7.68 5.84
CA GLY A 138 19.97 7.91 6.77
C GLY A 138 20.03 6.79 7.82
N ASP A 139 19.94 7.17 9.08
CA ASP A 139 19.92 6.25 10.22
C ASP A 139 18.53 5.68 10.52
N SER A 140 17.49 6.22 9.89
CA SER A 140 16.12 5.76 10.09
C SER A 140 15.84 4.53 9.23
N VAL A 141 15.35 3.46 9.87
CA VAL A 141 14.90 2.24 9.19
C VAL A 141 13.43 1.99 9.56
N GLN A 142 12.58 1.83 8.56
CA GLN A 142 11.18 1.50 8.73
C GLN A 142 10.85 0.22 7.97
N ILE A 143 10.06 -0.65 8.58
CA ILE A 143 9.63 -1.93 8.00
C ILE A 143 8.11 -1.91 7.85
N PHE A 144 7.65 -2.28 6.66
CA PHE A 144 6.23 -2.33 6.32
C PHE A 144 5.83 -3.74 5.91
N SER A 145 4.68 -4.20 6.43
CA SER A 145 4.09 -5.49 6.08
C SER A 145 3.52 -5.51 4.66
N ARG A 146 3.12 -6.70 4.19
CA ARG A 146 2.36 -6.86 2.95
C ARG A 146 1.11 -5.99 2.88
N ARG A 147 0.53 -5.62 4.03
CA ARG A 147 -0.66 -4.76 4.13
C ARG A 147 -0.32 -3.27 4.24
N LEU A 148 0.95 -2.91 4.03
CA LEU A 148 1.46 -1.54 4.13
C LEU A 148 1.41 -0.96 5.56
N GLU A 149 1.29 -1.82 6.57
CA GLU A 149 1.30 -1.43 7.98
C GLU A 149 2.74 -1.31 8.47
N ASN A 150 3.05 -0.27 9.25
CA ASN A 150 4.37 -0.13 9.85
C ASN A 150 4.53 -1.15 10.98
N ILE A 151 5.45 -2.09 10.80
CA ILE A 151 5.76 -3.18 11.72
C ILE A 151 7.19 -3.11 12.26
N THR A 152 7.85 -1.97 12.16
CA THR A 152 9.26 -1.76 12.52
C THR A 152 9.59 -2.28 13.91
N LEU A 153 8.72 -2.04 14.89
CA LEU A 153 8.93 -2.47 16.28
C LEU A 153 8.87 -3.98 16.50
N MET A 154 8.35 -4.73 15.52
CA MET A 154 8.23 -6.19 15.60
C MET A 154 9.54 -6.89 15.18
N TYR A 155 10.43 -6.19 14.46
CA TYR A 155 11.65 -6.74 13.86
C TYR A 155 12.90 -5.92 14.21
N PRO A 156 13.27 -5.81 15.50
CA PRO A 156 14.42 -5.01 15.91
C PRO A 156 15.75 -5.55 15.36
N ASP A 157 15.88 -6.85 15.19
CA ASP A 157 17.01 -7.54 14.59
C ASP A 157 17.20 -7.20 13.11
N ALA A 158 16.10 -7.15 12.34
CA ALA A 158 16.13 -6.71 10.94
C ALA A 158 16.50 -5.22 10.83
N VAL A 159 16.02 -4.37 11.73
CA VAL A 159 16.41 -2.96 11.79
C VAL A 159 17.92 -2.83 12.03
N GLU A 160 18.47 -3.55 13.01
CA GLU A 160 19.89 -3.54 13.32
C GLU A 160 20.73 -4.06 12.14
N MET A 161 20.30 -5.16 11.52
CA MET A 161 20.97 -5.74 10.35
C MET A 161 21.05 -4.73 9.20
N VAL A 162 19.94 -4.07 8.87
CA VAL A 162 19.90 -3.09 7.79
C VAL A 162 20.74 -1.88 8.12
N SER A 163 20.63 -1.34 9.34
CA SER A 163 21.44 -0.19 9.79
C SER A 163 22.93 -0.48 9.73
N SER A 164 23.34 -1.70 10.09
CA SER A 164 24.75 -2.08 10.15
C SER A 164 25.36 -2.43 8.79
N HIS A 165 24.60 -3.06 7.90
CA HIS A 165 25.13 -3.66 6.66
C HIS A 165 24.76 -2.92 5.39
N VAL A 166 23.62 -2.22 5.33
CA VAL A 166 23.23 -1.42 4.16
C VAL A 166 23.93 -0.06 4.21
N LYS A 167 24.94 0.13 3.37
CA LYS A 167 25.84 1.30 3.44
C LYS A 167 25.32 2.52 2.68
N VAL A 168 24.33 2.36 1.81
CA VAL A 168 23.72 3.50 1.11
C VAL A 168 22.85 4.31 2.07
N GLU A 169 22.79 5.61 1.83
CA GLU A 169 22.03 6.55 2.67
C GLU A 169 20.52 6.33 2.52
N HIS A 170 20.07 6.13 1.29
CA HIS A 170 18.65 5.93 0.97
C HIS A 170 18.44 4.61 0.23
N ALA A 171 17.51 3.79 0.71
CA ALA A 171 17.17 2.51 0.07
C ALA A 171 15.71 2.12 0.34
N VAL A 172 15.13 1.44 -0.66
CA VAL A 172 13.93 0.62 -0.48
C VAL A 172 14.31 -0.81 -0.85
N LEU A 173 14.12 -1.73 0.08
CA LEU A 173 14.43 -3.14 -0.06
C LEU A 173 13.17 -3.97 0.17
N GLU A 174 13.08 -5.12 -0.46
CA GLU A 174 12.06 -6.12 -0.16
C GLU A 174 12.72 -7.44 0.22
N GLY A 175 12.06 -8.18 1.11
CA GLY A 175 12.53 -9.48 1.56
C GLY A 175 11.44 -10.30 2.20
N GLU A 176 11.77 -11.54 2.50
CA GLU A 176 10.92 -12.47 3.24
C GLU A 176 11.62 -12.78 4.58
N ALA A 177 10.95 -12.46 5.68
CA ALA A 177 11.42 -12.84 7.00
C ALA A 177 11.04 -14.30 7.24
N VAL A 178 12.04 -15.16 7.35
CA VAL A 178 11.87 -16.59 7.59
C VAL A 178 12.48 -16.92 8.94
N ALA A 179 11.71 -17.57 9.81
CA ALA A 179 12.26 -18.11 11.04
C ALA A 179 13.10 -19.36 10.71
N ILE A 180 14.36 -19.31 11.08
CA ILE A 180 15.26 -20.45 10.95
C ILE A 180 15.66 -20.96 12.33
N ASP A 181 15.79 -22.27 12.45
CA ASP A 181 16.35 -22.89 13.65
C ASP A 181 17.87 -22.69 13.64
N ALA A 182 18.41 -22.17 14.76
CA ALA A 182 19.82 -21.81 14.83
C ALA A 182 20.76 -23.04 14.73
N ASP A 183 20.28 -24.22 15.08
CA ASP A 183 21.08 -25.47 15.15
C ASP A 183 20.96 -26.30 13.86
N SER A 184 19.81 -26.21 13.17
CA SER A 184 19.54 -27.03 11.98
C SER A 184 19.50 -26.24 10.66
N GLY A 185 19.40 -24.93 10.70
CA GLY A 185 19.38 -24.06 9.52
C GLY A 185 17.99 -23.89 8.91
#